data_bdee5388852a21cade6eb5ab146ce669
#
_entry.id   bdee5388852a21cade6eb5ab146ce669
#
_cell.length_a   1.000
_cell.length_b   1.000
_cell.length_c   1.000
_cell.angle_alpha   90.00
_cell.angle_beta   90.00
_cell.angle_gamma   90.00
#
_symmetry.space_group_name_H-M   'P 1'
#
loop_
_entity.id
_entity.type
_entity.pdbx_description
1 polymer ?
#
loop_
_entity_poly.entity_id
_entity_poly.type
_entity_poly.pdbx_seq_one_letter_code
_entity_poly.pdbx_strand_id
1 'polypeptide(L)'
;MRALLFVLITALVSCGDNNADNSNSQQNEANSLAAVEQVTARESQRFIQWLDEEYAEEVDFSPLLKTRQGDKSAHGELDDVSEAALDTRLEWRRSSVAEMRSSFDRGQLDKQGQLSWDLWEYTLIDAQRSKPFRRHRYIFGRNGPQSTLANNLINYQDVDDASDMTDYISRLNQSQRYLLQYLDRAKLALADGIRPPHFDYQRAISEARRVTAGAPFDDQEDSALWTDITAKIVSLLESGEIDQSQADLFSEESRGALLTRFKPALDEIVDWLEADFENVSDIAKGVWSLPNGEAYYNSRLASMTTLPLTADEIHEIGISEVARIQAQMEQIKRQVGFEGALQDFFTYMREDDQFYFPSTDEGRSNYLSLADDLLADMVEQLPNYFGILPKAGLQVRRVEAFRESAGGAAHYARGTKDGSRPGTFYVHLIDMRAASIFRLENLAYHEGVPGHHMQISIQQELENIPRFRTAKGYTAFSEGWGLYAEYLGKEMGFYNDPYAEFGRLSGEIWRAVRLVVDTGIHAEQWTQEQAVDYALHNSARPEPSVRSEIRRYFNNPGQATAYKIGMLKIQEVRATAETKLGDDFDIRDFHDTVIGSGQLPMAVLEAEVDSWIESVRN
;
A
#
# COMPACT_ATOMS: atom_id res chain seq x y z
N MET A 1 14.96 12.46 45.65
CA MET A 1 14.81 13.45 46.73
C MET A 1 14.99 14.81 46.13
N ARG A 2 13.91 15.47 45.71
CA ARG A 2 13.83 16.90 45.47
C ARG A 2 12.49 17.36 46.02
N ALA A 3 12.54 18.38 46.86
CA ALA A 3 11.48 18.81 47.74
C ALA A 3 10.39 19.59 47.05
N LEU A 4 9.12 19.28 47.33
CA LEU A 4 7.97 20.14 47.11
C LEU A 4 8.07 21.35 48.05
N LEU A 5 7.98 22.54 47.50
CA LEU A 5 7.79 23.78 48.26
C LEU A 5 6.29 24.10 48.25
N PHE A 6 5.59 23.83 49.38
CA PHE A 6 4.26 24.36 49.65
C PHE A 6 4.38 25.80 50.19
N VAL A 7 3.79 26.75 49.48
CA VAL A 7 3.56 28.11 50.02
C VAL A 7 2.11 28.18 50.50
N LEU A 8 1.94 28.21 51.81
CA LEU A 8 0.67 28.57 52.48
C LEU A 8 0.51 30.10 52.41
N ILE A 9 -0.52 30.58 51.72
CA ILE A 9 -0.99 31.95 51.83
C ILE A 9 -2.24 31.98 52.70
N THR A 10 -2.13 32.60 53.86
CA THR A 10 -3.23 32.88 54.79
C THR A 10 -4.15 33.95 54.22
N ALA A 11 -5.43 33.64 54.11
CA ALA A 11 -6.47 34.54 53.67
C ALA A 11 -6.83 35.57 54.76
N LEU A 12 -6.69 36.85 54.47
CA LEU A 12 -7.37 37.93 55.17
C LEU A 12 -8.64 38.27 54.37
N VAL A 13 -9.80 38.04 54.99
CA VAL A 13 -11.09 38.42 54.44
C VAL A 13 -11.26 39.93 54.54
N SER A 14 -11.35 40.62 53.40
CA SER A 14 -11.86 41.97 53.25
C SER A 14 -13.01 41.92 52.24
N CYS A 15 -14.22 42.27 52.68
CA CYS A 15 -15.38 42.44 51.80
C CYS A 15 -15.21 43.72 50.98
N GLY A 16 -15.08 43.58 49.65
CA GLY A 16 -15.08 44.67 48.69
C GLY A 16 -14.88 44.17 47.30
N ASP A 17 -15.85 44.32 46.43
CA ASP A 17 -15.88 44.16 44.98
C ASP A 17 -15.32 42.86 44.35
N ASN A 18 -16.07 41.76 44.44
CA ASN A 18 -15.73 40.44 43.87
C ASN A 18 -15.84 40.34 42.31
N ASN A 19 -16.16 41.39 41.57
CA ASN A 19 -16.31 41.29 40.10
C ASN A 19 -15.08 41.74 39.30
N ALA A 20 -14.20 42.54 39.86
CA ALA A 20 -12.98 42.99 39.16
C ALA A 20 -11.82 42.01 39.27
N ASP A 21 -11.70 41.26 40.38
CA ASP A 21 -10.63 40.25 40.57
C ASP A 21 -10.88 38.99 39.75
N ASN A 22 -12.15 38.60 39.55
CA ASN A 22 -12.47 37.42 38.74
C ASN A 22 -12.24 37.64 37.23
N SER A 23 -12.47 38.84 36.71
CA SER A 23 -12.17 39.20 35.32
C SER A 23 -10.66 39.28 35.03
N ASN A 24 -9.86 39.74 35.99
CA ASN A 24 -8.41 39.80 35.85
C ASN A 24 -7.72 38.43 35.96
N SER A 25 -8.24 37.52 36.80
CA SER A 25 -7.74 36.13 36.88
C SER A 25 -8.07 35.33 35.60
N GLN A 26 -9.28 35.43 35.07
CA GLN A 26 -9.67 34.81 33.82
C GLN A 26 -8.89 35.37 32.61
N GLN A 27 -8.61 36.68 32.59
CA GLN A 27 -7.82 37.30 31.53
C GLN A 27 -6.32 36.89 31.60
N ASN A 28 -5.79 36.70 32.80
CA ASN A 28 -4.42 36.20 32.99
C ASN A 28 -4.29 34.72 32.65
N GLU A 29 -5.28 33.89 32.98
CA GLU A 29 -5.33 32.48 32.56
C GLU A 29 -5.46 32.34 31.02
N ALA A 30 -6.34 33.11 30.39
CA ALA A 30 -6.50 33.12 28.92
C ALA A 30 -5.19 33.59 28.21
N ASN A 31 -4.52 34.61 28.74
CA ASN A 31 -3.23 35.08 28.21
C ASN A 31 -2.12 34.04 28.41
N SER A 32 -2.13 33.32 29.52
CA SER A 32 -1.17 32.23 29.80
C SER A 32 -1.40 31.01 28.86
N LEU A 33 -2.66 30.62 28.64
CA LEU A 33 -3.01 29.58 27.70
C LEU A 33 -2.63 29.93 26.26
N ALA A 34 -2.95 31.14 25.81
CA ALA A 34 -2.56 31.63 24.48
C ALA A 34 -1.03 31.69 24.30
N ALA A 35 -0.28 32.01 25.34
CA ALA A 35 1.19 32.00 25.29
C ALA A 35 1.74 30.57 25.19
N VAL A 36 1.15 29.60 25.89
CA VAL A 36 1.51 28.18 25.80
C VAL A 36 1.18 27.64 24.40
N GLU A 37 -0.01 27.91 23.88
CA GLU A 37 -0.42 27.49 22.53
C GLU A 37 0.53 28.07 21.45
N GLN A 38 0.95 29.32 21.55
CA GLN A 38 1.91 29.93 20.63
C GLN A 38 3.30 29.27 20.70
N VAL A 39 3.76 28.88 21.89
CA VAL A 39 5.04 28.17 22.05
C VAL A 39 4.93 26.79 21.44
N THR A 40 3.86 26.06 21.73
CA THR A 40 3.59 24.72 21.17
C THR A 40 3.49 24.75 19.64
N ALA A 41 2.73 25.68 19.07
CA ALA A 41 2.61 25.82 17.62
C ALA A 41 3.96 26.12 16.94
N ARG A 42 4.79 27.00 17.56
CA ARG A 42 6.12 27.32 17.04
C ARG A 42 7.08 26.14 17.09
N GLU A 43 7.05 25.37 18.17
CA GLU A 43 7.89 24.19 18.33
C GLU A 43 7.45 23.08 17.37
N SER A 44 6.15 22.87 17.20
CA SER A 44 5.60 21.93 16.21
C SER A 44 6.00 22.30 14.78
N GLN A 45 5.99 23.59 14.44
CA GLN A 45 6.42 24.04 13.11
C GLN A 45 7.93 23.81 12.89
N ARG A 46 8.77 24.06 13.90
CA ARG A 46 10.21 23.75 13.86
C ARG A 46 10.45 22.26 13.68
N PHE A 47 9.64 21.44 14.36
CA PHE A 47 9.72 20.00 14.27
C PHE A 47 9.29 19.46 12.89
N ILE A 48 8.20 20.00 12.31
CA ILE A 48 7.75 19.64 10.95
C ILE A 48 8.84 19.97 9.93
N GLN A 49 9.45 21.15 10.02
CA GLN A 49 10.53 21.53 9.11
C GLN A 49 11.73 20.58 9.22
N TRP A 50 12.15 20.24 10.44
CA TRP A 50 13.23 19.29 10.67
C TRP A 50 12.90 17.89 10.09
N LEU A 51 11.68 17.39 10.29
CA LEU A 51 11.23 16.13 9.70
C LEU A 51 11.20 16.15 8.16
N ASP A 52 10.90 17.29 7.55
CA ASP A 52 10.92 17.46 6.10
C ASP A 52 12.36 17.44 5.55
N GLU A 53 13.33 18.01 6.29
CA GLU A 53 14.76 17.94 5.99
C GLU A 53 15.26 16.49 6.10
N GLU A 54 14.96 15.79 7.19
CA GLU A 54 15.27 14.37 7.37
C GLU A 54 14.64 13.48 6.29
N TYR A 55 13.39 13.73 5.92
CA TYR A 55 12.74 12.98 4.86
C TYR A 55 13.38 13.22 3.50
N ALA A 56 13.85 14.44 3.22
CA ALA A 56 14.60 14.71 2.00
C ALA A 56 15.90 13.90 1.96
N GLU A 57 16.64 13.82 3.08
CA GLU A 57 17.83 12.94 3.18
C GLU A 57 17.48 11.46 3.02
N GLU A 58 16.34 11.00 3.57
CA GLU A 58 15.87 9.62 3.34
C GLU A 58 15.64 9.34 1.85
N VAL A 59 15.05 10.29 1.14
CA VAL A 59 14.75 10.16 -0.29
C VAL A 59 16.03 10.18 -1.14
N ASP A 60 17.09 10.86 -0.69
CA ASP A 60 18.40 10.89 -1.36
C ASP A 60 19.06 9.50 -1.47
N PHE A 61 18.72 8.55 -0.59
CA PHE A 61 19.16 7.16 -0.74
C PHE A 61 18.52 6.43 -1.93
N SER A 62 17.52 7.01 -2.61
CA SER A 62 16.83 6.36 -3.73
C SER A 62 16.55 7.33 -4.88
N PRO A 63 17.52 7.51 -5.80
CA PRO A 63 17.32 8.23 -7.06
C PRO A 63 16.07 7.81 -7.84
N LEU A 64 15.73 6.51 -7.83
CA LEU A 64 14.51 6.00 -8.47
C LEU A 64 13.23 6.49 -7.76
N LEU A 65 13.26 6.68 -6.44
CA LEU A 65 12.12 7.25 -5.70
C LEU A 65 11.97 8.75 -6.03
N LYS A 66 13.07 9.51 -6.11
CA LYS A 66 13.04 10.91 -6.56
C LYS A 66 12.34 11.04 -7.92
N THR A 67 12.77 10.24 -8.89
CA THR A 67 12.14 10.22 -10.22
C THR A 67 10.64 9.95 -10.16
N ARG A 68 10.19 8.98 -9.36
CA ARG A 68 8.75 8.69 -9.19
C ARG A 68 7.97 9.82 -8.52
N GLN A 69 8.65 10.69 -7.77
CA GLN A 69 8.08 11.90 -7.16
C GLN A 69 8.16 13.13 -8.07
N GLY A 70 8.71 12.99 -9.29
CA GLY A 70 8.91 14.08 -10.24
C GLY A 70 10.15 14.95 -9.97
N ASP A 71 11.02 14.52 -9.04
CA ASP A 71 12.29 15.20 -8.74
C ASP A 71 13.39 14.69 -9.66
N LYS A 72 13.87 15.57 -10.55
CA LYS A 72 14.93 15.28 -11.52
C LYS A 72 16.36 15.50 -10.98
N SER A 73 16.56 15.87 -9.71
CA SER A 73 17.88 16.21 -9.14
C SER A 73 18.89 15.05 -9.16
N ALA A 74 18.44 13.79 -9.29
CA ALA A 74 19.25 12.59 -9.41
C ALA A 74 18.81 11.71 -10.61
N HIS A 75 18.37 12.36 -11.70
CA HIS A 75 17.69 11.70 -12.82
C HIS A 75 18.63 10.75 -13.60
N GLY A 76 19.94 10.96 -13.53
CA GLY A 76 20.96 10.10 -14.14
C GLY A 76 21.50 8.99 -13.24
N GLU A 77 20.99 8.82 -12.00
CA GLU A 77 21.53 7.89 -11.02
C GLU A 77 20.58 6.71 -10.76
N LEU A 78 21.15 5.55 -10.42
CA LEU A 78 20.44 4.39 -9.88
C LEU A 78 20.78 4.18 -8.41
N ASP A 79 19.84 3.67 -7.65
CA ASP A 79 19.98 3.32 -6.23
C ASP A 79 21.24 2.46 -6.01
N ASP A 80 21.89 2.63 -4.87
CA ASP A 80 22.80 1.64 -4.32
C ASP A 80 21.99 0.66 -3.46
N VAL A 81 21.89 -0.59 -3.92
CA VAL A 81 21.12 -1.66 -3.29
C VAL A 81 22.00 -2.71 -2.63
N SER A 82 23.29 -2.42 -2.45
CA SER A 82 24.24 -3.30 -1.76
C SER A 82 23.89 -3.50 -0.28
N GLU A 83 24.42 -4.57 0.33
CA GLU A 83 24.28 -4.81 1.77
C GLU A 83 24.85 -3.64 2.60
N ALA A 84 25.96 -3.04 2.14
CA ALA A 84 26.59 -1.89 2.80
C ALA A 84 25.70 -0.65 2.77
N ALA A 85 25.06 -0.35 1.63
CA ALA A 85 24.13 0.77 1.50
C ALA A 85 22.91 0.58 2.41
N LEU A 86 22.38 -0.65 2.54
CA LEU A 86 21.29 -0.94 3.46
C LEU A 86 21.69 -0.75 4.93
N ASP A 87 22.92 -1.09 5.31
CA ASP A 87 23.43 -0.82 6.65
C ASP A 87 23.63 0.68 6.90
N THR A 88 24.17 1.43 5.92
CA THR A 88 24.31 2.88 5.97
C THR A 88 22.95 3.57 6.18
N ARG A 89 21.94 3.16 5.41
CA ARG A 89 20.57 3.70 5.56
C ARG A 89 19.96 3.42 6.93
N LEU A 90 20.20 2.22 7.50
CA LEU A 90 19.70 1.91 8.83
C LEU A 90 20.42 2.73 9.91
N GLU A 91 21.72 2.94 9.77
CA GLU A 91 22.49 3.76 10.71
C GLU A 91 22.07 5.23 10.64
N TRP A 92 21.88 5.78 9.43
CA TRP A 92 21.29 7.10 9.25
C TRP A 92 19.96 7.21 10.02
N ARG A 93 19.05 6.26 9.86
CA ARG A 93 17.75 6.28 10.56
C ARG A 93 17.89 6.23 12.08
N ARG A 94 18.88 5.50 12.60
CA ARG A 94 19.18 5.51 14.05
C ARG A 94 19.66 6.88 14.52
N SER A 95 20.54 7.50 13.76
CA SER A 95 21.07 8.84 14.05
C SER A 95 19.97 9.89 14.01
N SER A 96 19.13 9.86 12.99
CA SER A 96 17.98 10.74 12.84
C SER A 96 17.02 10.66 14.04
N VAL A 97 16.60 9.46 14.45
CA VAL A 97 15.73 9.29 15.64
C VAL A 97 16.44 9.70 16.93
N ALA A 98 17.75 9.46 17.06
CA ALA A 98 18.52 9.91 18.22
C ALA A 98 18.61 11.44 18.27
N GLU A 99 18.81 12.11 17.16
CA GLU A 99 18.81 13.56 17.03
C GLU A 99 17.42 14.14 17.37
N MET A 100 16.35 13.57 16.83
CA MET A 100 14.97 13.94 17.18
C MET A 100 14.77 13.99 18.70
N ARG A 101 15.14 12.92 19.39
CA ARG A 101 14.98 12.77 20.85
C ARG A 101 15.85 13.75 21.65
N SER A 102 16.96 14.21 21.09
CA SER A 102 17.86 15.17 21.77
C SER A 102 17.50 16.63 21.50
N SER A 103 16.89 16.92 20.35
CA SER A 103 16.64 18.27 19.86
C SER A 103 15.23 18.79 20.12
N PHE A 104 14.30 17.88 20.44
CA PHE A 104 12.88 18.19 20.66
C PHE A 104 12.36 17.50 21.92
N ASP A 105 11.28 18.06 22.48
CA ASP A 105 10.51 17.47 23.57
C ASP A 105 9.09 17.16 23.05
N ARG A 106 8.75 15.86 22.97
CA ARG A 106 7.43 15.41 22.51
C ARG A 106 6.28 16.09 23.26
N GLY A 107 6.45 16.36 24.58
CA GLY A 107 5.43 16.99 25.41
C GLY A 107 5.19 18.46 25.08
N GLN A 108 6.07 19.12 24.31
CA GLN A 108 5.91 20.50 23.85
C GLN A 108 5.34 20.63 22.45
N LEU A 109 5.07 19.49 21.78
CA LEU A 109 4.48 19.46 20.45
C LEU A 109 2.94 19.42 20.55
N ASP A 110 2.28 19.98 19.54
CA ASP A 110 0.84 19.79 19.37
C ASP A 110 0.51 18.31 19.01
N LYS A 111 -0.76 17.99 18.94
CA LYS A 111 -1.25 16.63 18.68
C LYS A 111 -0.66 16.05 17.38
N GLN A 112 -0.59 16.85 16.31
CA GLN A 112 -0.06 16.40 15.02
C GLN A 112 1.47 16.23 15.05
N GLY A 113 2.17 17.08 15.81
CA GLY A 113 3.60 16.93 16.08
C GLY A 113 3.91 15.66 16.88
N GLN A 114 3.15 15.39 17.94
CA GLN A 114 3.30 14.15 18.72
C GLN A 114 3.06 12.90 17.88
N LEU A 115 2.02 12.91 17.04
CA LEU A 115 1.75 11.83 16.11
C LEU A 115 2.87 11.63 15.08
N SER A 116 3.42 12.72 14.56
CA SER A 116 4.57 12.68 13.64
C SER A 116 5.83 12.11 14.30
N TRP A 117 6.04 12.44 15.58
CA TRP A 117 7.10 11.85 16.40
C TRP A 117 6.96 10.33 16.50
N ASP A 118 5.79 9.85 16.91
CA ASP A 118 5.52 8.42 17.11
C ASP A 118 5.67 7.64 15.79
N LEU A 119 5.25 8.22 14.68
CA LEU A 119 5.41 7.63 13.35
C LEU A 119 6.87 7.60 12.89
N TRP A 120 7.66 8.63 13.19
CA TRP A 120 9.09 8.64 12.84
C TRP A 120 9.85 7.59 13.64
N GLU A 121 9.59 7.46 14.95
CA GLU A 121 10.12 6.37 15.78
C GLU A 121 9.70 4.99 15.27
N TYR A 122 8.44 4.82 14.87
CA TYR A 122 7.93 3.57 14.32
C TYR A 122 8.72 3.11 13.09
N THR A 123 9.17 4.05 12.24
CA THR A 123 9.99 3.70 11.07
C THR A 123 11.32 3.05 11.45
N LEU A 124 11.94 3.48 12.54
CA LEU A 124 13.16 2.85 13.07
C LEU A 124 12.87 1.48 13.69
N ILE A 125 11.80 1.36 14.47
CA ILE A 125 11.38 0.10 15.11
C ILE A 125 11.17 -0.98 14.04
N ASP A 126 10.44 -0.66 12.96
CA ASP A 126 10.16 -1.60 11.88
C ASP A 126 11.43 -1.96 11.08
N ALA A 127 12.29 -0.99 10.79
CA ALA A 127 13.57 -1.22 10.13
C ALA A 127 14.50 -2.12 10.97
N GLN A 128 14.57 -1.93 12.28
CA GLN A 128 15.35 -2.77 13.19
C GLN A 128 14.79 -4.19 13.31
N ARG A 129 13.46 -4.34 13.37
CA ARG A 129 12.78 -5.64 13.37
C ARG A 129 13.06 -6.43 12.10
N SER A 130 13.07 -5.76 10.95
CA SER A 130 13.27 -6.37 9.64
C SER A 130 14.73 -6.70 9.33
N LYS A 131 15.70 -6.02 9.97
CA LYS A 131 17.15 -6.18 9.67
C LYS A 131 17.66 -7.62 9.73
N PRO A 132 17.35 -8.43 10.77
CA PRO A 132 17.83 -9.81 10.85
C PRO A 132 17.37 -10.70 9.68
N PHE A 133 16.27 -10.31 9.03
CA PHE A 133 15.57 -11.08 8.01
C PHE A 133 15.68 -10.49 6.60
N ARG A 134 16.54 -9.49 6.38
CA ARG A 134 16.63 -8.79 5.07
C ARG A 134 16.97 -9.72 3.90
N ARG A 135 17.65 -10.87 4.15
CA ARG A 135 17.99 -11.87 3.15
C ARG A 135 16.88 -12.90 2.92
N HIS A 136 15.87 -12.97 3.80
CA HIS A 136 14.71 -13.87 3.64
C HIS A 136 13.76 -13.41 2.54
N ARG A 137 13.86 -12.16 2.09
CA ARG A 137 13.06 -11.64 0.98
C ARG A 137 13.61 -12.21 -0.34
N TYR A 138 12.75 -12.89 -1.09
CA TYR A 138 13.08 -13.43 -2.40
C TYR A 138 13.30 -12.29 -3.41
N ILE A 139 14.55 -12.09 -3.85
CA ILE A 139 14.96 -10.96 -4.68
C ILE A 139 14.42 -11.10 -6.10
N PHE A 140 14.62 -12.28 -6.71
CA PHE A 140 14.19 -12.58 -8.08
C PHE A 140 12.81 -13.26 -8.12
N GLY A 141 11.91 -12.88 -7.23
CA GLY A 141 10.53 -13.33 -7.24
C GLY A 141 9.62 -12.43 -8.10
N ARG A 142 8.35 -12.40 -7.74
CA ARG A 142 7.37 -11.49 -8.35
C ARG A 142 7.79 -10.02 -8.18
N ASN A 143 7.80 -9.24 -9.27
CA ASN A 143 8.24 -7.83 -9.28
C ASN A 143 9.72 -7.67 -8.86
N GLY A 144 10.57 -8.60 -9.24
CA GLY A 144 12.01 -8.51 -9.00
C GLY A 144 12.72 -7.51 -9.93
N PRO A 145 14.02 -7.23 -9.66
CA PRO A 145 14.80 -6.25 -10.41
C PRO A 145 14.92 -6.57 -11.91
N GLN A 146 14.80 -7.86 -12.29
CA GLN A 146 14.85 -8.33 -13.68
C GLN A 146 13.78 -7.70 -14.60
N SER A 147 12.69 -7.20 -14.03
CA SER A 147 11.61 -6.54 -14.79
C SER A 147 11.32 -5.12 -14.30
N THR A 148 11.56 -4.81 -13.04
CA THR A 148 11.19 -3.52 -12.46
C THR A 148 12.09 -2.38 -12.90
N LEU A 149 13.37 -2.63 -13.26
CA LEU A 149 14.24 -1.58 -13.77
C LEU A 149 13.74 -1.05 -15.12
N ALA A 150 13.45 -1.94 -16.08
CA ALA A 150 12.89 -1.53 -17.37
C ALA A 150 11.56 -0.79 -17.20
N ASN A 151 10.68 -1.30 -16.32
CA ASN A 151 9.40 -0.62 -16.02
C ASN A 151 9.61 0.79 -15.43
N ASN A 152 10.62 1.00 -14.58
CA ASN A 152 10.93 2.33 -14.05
C ASN A 152 11.39 3.29 -15.14
N LEU A 153 12.27 2.84 -16.03
CA LEU A 153 12.79 3.65 -17.14
C LEU A 153 11.67 4.05 -18.12
N ILE A 154 10.79 3.11 -18.44
CA ILE A 154 9.70 3.36 -19.40
C ILE A 154 8.62 4.29 -18.82
N ASN A 155 8.18 4.04 -17.58
CA ASN A 155 6.95 4.66 -17.07
C ASN A 155 7.17 5.85 -16.13
N TYR A 156 8.39 6.09 -15.67
CA TYR A 156 8.66 7.16 -14.68
C TYR A 156 9.80 8.08 -15.05
N GLN A 157 10.64 7.72 -16.01
CA GLN A 157 11.74 8.59 -16.43
C GLN A 157 11.31 9.42 -17.63
N ASP A 158 10.71 10.58 -17.36
CA ASP A 158 10.36 11.56 -18.39
C ASP A 158 11.62 12.14 -19.03
N VAL A 159 11.53 12.41 -20.33
CA VAL A 159 12.61 12.99 -21.12
C VAL A 159 12.06 14.18 -21.87
N ASP A 160 12.33 15.39 -21.34
CA ASP A 160 11.82 16.66 -21.85
C ASP A 160 12.86 17.43 -22.66
N ASP A 161 14.16 17.16 -22.44
CA ASP A 161 15.29 17.80 -23.12
C ASP A 161 16.49 16.86 -23.31
N ALA A 162 17.56 17.37 -23.94
CA ALA A 162 18.80 16.64 -24.20
C ALA A 162 19.52 16.19 -22.92
N SER A 163 19.40 16.93 -21.82
CA SER A 163 19.99 16.55 -20.52
C SER A 163 19.30 15.34 -19.93
N ASP A 164 17.97 15.31 -19.98
CA ASP A 164 17.16 14.17 -19.52
C ASP A 164 17.49 12.89 -20.30
N MET A 165 17.73 13.00 -21.62
CA MET A 165 18.15 11.85 -22.43
C MET A 165 19.56 11.37 -22.05
N THR A 166 20.46 12.28 -21.74
CA THR A 166 21.80 11.94 -21.21
C THR A 166 21.68 11.21 -19.86
N ASP A 167 20.81 11.67 -19.00
CA ASP A 167 20.52 11.03 -17.71
C ASP A 167 19.90 9.63 -17.88
N TYR A 168 19.00 9.46 -18.86
CA TYR A 168 18.45 8.16 -19.20
C TYR A 168 19.56 7.17 -19.61
N ILE A 169 20.45 7.60 -20.49
CA ILE A 169 21.62 6.81 -20.94
C ILE A 169 22.57 6.52 -19.77
N SER A 170 22.76 7.48 -18.87
CA SER A 170 23.55 7.26 -17.64
C SER A 170 22.98 6.11 -16.80
N ARG A 171 21.67 6.03 -16.62
CA ARG A 171 21.00 4.91 -15.92
C ARG A 171 21.18 3.59 -16.64
N LEU A 172 21.07 3.57 -17.97
CA LEU A 172 21.36 2.36 -18.76
C LEU A 172 22.80 1.87 -18.51
N ASN A 173 23.76 2.77 -18.47
CA ASN A 173 25.17 2.43 -18.19
C ASN A 173 25.37 1.90 -16.76
N GLN A 174 24.59 2.36 -15.78
CA GLN A 174 24.65 1.89 -14.39
C GLN A 174 23.84 0.60 -14.15
N SER A 175 23.03 0.17 -15.11
CA SER A 175 22.13 -0.98 -14.96
C SER A 175 22.87 -2.26 -14.56
N GLN A 176 24.10 -2.47 -15.08
CA GLN A 176 24.92 -3.62 -14.71
C GLN A 176 25.25 -3.62 -13.22
N ARG A 177 25.75 -2.50 -12.66
CA ARG A 177 26.04 -2.37 -11.23
C ARG A 177 24.78 -2.67 -10.40
N TYR A 178 23.68 -2.02 -10.74
CA TYR A 178 22.42 -2.14 -10.01
C TYR A 178 21.89 -3.58 -9.99
N LEU A 179 21.82 -4.23 -11.14
CA LEU A 179 21.34 -5.60 -11.28
C LEU A 179 22.24 -6.62 -10.58
N LEU A 180 23.57 -6.46 -10.72
CA LEU A 180 24.53 -7.37 -10.09
C LEU A 180 24.61 -7.20 -8.56
N GLN A 181 24.36 -6.02 -8.01
CA GLN A 181 24.20 -5.85 -6.56
C GLN A 181 23.03 -6.68 -6.01
N TYR A 182 21.92 -6.79 -6.74
CA TYR A 182 20.83 -7.70 -6.37
C TYR A 182 21.23 -9.17 -6.51
N LEU A 183 21.99 -9.52 -7.55
CA LEU A 183 22.52 -10.87 -7.71
C LEU A 183 23.46 -11.25 -6.56
N ASP A 184 24.34 -10.36 -6.15
CA ASP A 184 25.23 -10.60 -5.00
C ASP A 184 24.45 -10.83 -3.72
N ARG A 185 23.39 -10.06 -3.47
CA ARG A 185 22.50 -10.28 -2.34
C ARG A 185 21.74 -11.60 -2.42
N ALA A 186 21.31 -12.02 -3.61
CA ALA A 186 20.70 -13.31 -3.82
C ALA A 186 21.67 -14.47 -3.57
N LYS A 187 22.93 -14.32 -4.00
CA LYS A 187 24.01 -15.27 -3.70
C LYS A 187 24.27 -15.39 -2.18
N LEU A 188 24.22 -14.27 -1.44
CA LEU A 188 24.33 -14.27 0.01
C LEU A 188 23.13 -14.96 0.69
N ALA A 189 21.92 -14.71 0.21
CA ALA A 189 20.71 -15.39 0.70
C ALA A 189 20.81 -16.91 0.46
N LEU A 190 21.26 -17.32 -0.72
CA LEU A 190 21.51 -18.72 -1.03
C LEU A 190 22.54 -19.36 -0.10
N ALA A 191 23.63 -18.66 0.21
CA ALA A 191 24.64 -19.13 1.15
C ALA A 191 24.09 -19.30 2.57
N ASP A 192 23.10 -18.50 2.95
CA ASP A 192 22.36 -18.62 4.21
C ASP A 192 21.25 -19.72 4.15
N GLY A 193 21.13 -20.46 3.05
CA GLY A 193 20.12 -21.53 2.88
C GLY A 193 18.73 -21.03 2.48
N ILE A 194 18.61 -19.81 1.99
CA ILE A 194 17.34 -19.18 1.59
C ILE A 194 17.19 -19.27 0.08
N ARG A 195 16.18 -20.00 -0.39
CA ARG A 195 15.82 -20.15 -1.80
C ARG A 195 14.35 -19.81 -2.03
N PRO A 196 14.02 -19.06 -3.11
CA PRO A 196 12.64 -18.90 -3.55
C PRO A 196 12.01 -20.22 -3.96
N PRO A 197 10.68 -20.33 -3.98
CA PRO A 197 9.98 -21.45 -4.61
C PRO A 197 10.32 -21.59 -6.10
N HIS A 198 10.27 -22.83 -6.63
CA HIS A 198 10.66 -23.14 -8.02
C HIS A 198 9.92 -22.30 -9.07
N PHE A 199 8.64 -22.00 -8.85
CA PHE A 199 7.85 -21.19 -9.78
C PHE A 199 8.34 -19.74 -9.89
N ASP A 200 9.09 -19.23 -8.90
CA ASP A 200 9.71 -17.91 -8.96
C ASP A 200 10.96 -17.90 -9.83
N TYR A 201 11.75 -18.97 -9.79
CA TYR A 201 12.85 -19.15 -10.73
C TYR A 201 12.35 -19.11 -12.17
N GLN A 202 11.31 -19.94 -12.49
CA GLN A 202 10.72 -19.96 -13.81
C GLN A 202 10.21 -18.59 -14.25
N ARG A 203 9.55 -17.88 -13.34
CA ARG A 203 9.06 -16.52 -13.59
C ARG A 203 10.19 -15.54 -13.84
N ALA A 204 11.19 -15.49 -12.96
CA ALA A 204 12.31 -14.56 -13.06
C ALA A 204 13.10 -14.76 -14.36
N ILE A 205 13.39 -16.00 -14.72
CA ILE A 205 14.04 -16.37 -15.98
C ILE A 205 13.20 -15.90 -17.18
N SER A 206 11.88 -16.21 -17.15
CA SER A 206 10.97 -15.81 -18.23
C SER A 206 10.84 -14.30 -18.36
N GLU A 207 10.75 -13.56 -17.24
CA GLU A 207 10.68 -12.10 -17.23
C GLU A 207 11.97 -11.47 -17.76
N ALA A 208 13.15 -11.94 -17.30
CA ALA A 208 14.45 -11.44 -17.78
C ALA A 208 14.61 -11.65 -19.30
N ARG A 209 14.28 -12.83 -19.78
CA ARG A 209 14.32 -13.14 -21.23
C ARG A 209 13.34 -12.29 -22.04
N ARG A 210 12.14 -12.05 -21.52
CA ARG A 210 11.14 -11.20 -22.20
C ARG A 210 11.59 -9.75 -22.30
N VAL A 211 12.25 -9.22 -21.28
CA VAL A 211 12.75 -7.84 -21.26
C VAL A 211 13.89 -7.65 -22.27
N THR A 212 14.64 -8.72 -22.58
CA THR A 212 15.74 -8.73 -23.55
C THR A 212 15.36 -9.43 -24.86
N ALA A 213 14.08 -9.59 -25.18
CA ALA A 213 13.62 -10.06 -26.48
C ALA A 213 13.30 -8.89 -27.40
N GLY A 214 13.65 -9.02 -28.69
CA GLY A 214 13.49 -7.97 -29.71
C GLY A 214 14.72 -7.07 -29.87
N ALA A 215 14.69 -6.21 -30.90
CA ALA A 215 15.78 -5.27 -31.13
C ALA A 215 15.99 -4.33 -29.92
N PRO A 216 17.19 -3.94 -29.57
CA PRO A 216 18.47 -4.24 -30.25
C PRO A 216 19.12 -5.57 -29.81
N PHE A 217 18.45 -6.38 -28.99
CA PHE A 217 19.01 -7.59 -28.39
C PHE A 217 19.04 -8.79 -29.36
N ASP A 218 18.12 -8.84 -30.30
CA ASP A 218 18.02 -9.81 -31.38
C ASP A 218 17.45 -9.17 -32.66
N ASP A 219 17.21 -9.96 -33.70
CA ASP A 219 16.76 -9.51 -35.03
C ASP A 219 15.21 -9.48 -35.18
N GLN A 220 14.47 -9.47 -34.07
CA GLN A 220 13.00 -9.40 -34.08
C GLN A 220 12.50 -7.95 -34.00
N GLU A 221 11.17 -7.79 -33.83
CA GLU A 221 10.55 -6.47 -33.59
C GLU A 221 11.18 -5.79 -32.35
N ASP A 222 11.08 -4.48 -32.27
CA ASP A 222 11.66 -3.69 -31.19
C ASP A 222 11.19 -4.17 -29.79
N SER A 223 12.13 -4.30 -28.88
CA SER A 223 11.82 -4.53 -27.47
C SER A 223 11.07 -3.31 -26.89
N ALA A 224 10.28 -3.53 -25.83
CA ALA A 224 9.55 -2.43 -25.18
C ALA A 224 10.48 -1.28 -24.74
N LEU A 225 11.69 -1.61 -24.25
CA LEU A 225 12.66 -0.62 -23.82
C LEU A 225 13.26 0.16 -25.00
N TRP A 226 13.51 -0.51 -26.11
CA TRP A 226 14.00 0.15 -27.33
C TRP A 226 12.93 1.02 -27.98
N THR A 227 11.68 0.56 -28.00
CA THR A 227 10.53 1.36 -28.46
C THR A 227 10.38 2.65 -27.63
N ASP A 228 10.51 2.58 -26.32
CA ASP A 228 10.44 3.75 -25.43
C ASP A 228 11.60 4.73 -25.71
N ILE A 229 12.84 4.22 -25.80
CA ILE A 229 14.02 5.04 -26.09
C ILE A 229 13.89 5.77 -27.43
N THR A 230 13.49 5.05 -28.48
CA THR A 230 13.35 5.64 -29.82
C THR A 230 12.21 6.65 -29.87
N ALA A 231 11.10 6.40 -29.19
CA ALA A 231 9.99 7.36 -29.08
C ALA A 231 10.42 8.66 -28.39
N LYS A 232 11.18 8.57 -27.28
CA LYS A 232 11.72 9.73 -26.57
C LYS A 232 12.68 10.54 -27.43
N ILE A 233 13.63 9.89 -28.13
CA ILE A 233 14.56 10.55 -29.05
C ILE A 233 13.80 11.24 -30.19
N VAL A 234 12.81 10.58 -30.80
CA VAL A 234 11.96 11.17 -31.85
C VAL A 234 11.21 12.38 -31.34
N SER A 235 10.64 12.32 -30.13
CA SER A 235 9.96 13.44 -29.50
C SER A 235 10.86 14.66 -29.33
N LEU A 236 12.11 14.47 -28.89
CA LEU A 236 13.08 15.56 -28.74
C LEU A 236 13.49 16.16 -30.11
N LEU A 237 13.62 15.32 -31.15
CA LEU A 237 13.94 15.77 -32.50
C LEU A 237 12.78 16.57 -33.10
N GLU A 238 11.53 16.11 -32.92
CA GLU A 238 10.33 16.78 -33.43
C GLU A 238 10.04 18.11 -32.72
N SER A 239 10.34 18.20 -31.41
CA SER A 239 10.25 19.46 -30.65
C SER A 239 11.36 20.46 -30.96
N GLY A 240 12.44 20.01 -31.60
CA GLY A 240 13.61 20.84 -31.91
C GLY A 240 14.61 21.02 -30.75
N GLU A 241 14.44 20.25 -29.68
CA GLU A 241 15.37 20.22 -28.54
C GLU A 241 16.73 19.60 -28.91
N ILE A 242 16.76 18.73 -29.92
CA ILE A 242 17.97 18.11 -30.43
C ILE A 242 17.99 18.15 -31.98
N ASP A 243 19.16 18.09 -32.56
CA ASP A 243 19.33 17.89 -34.00
C ASP A 243 19.51 16.40 -34.36
N GLN A 244 19.55 16.09 -35.68
CA GLN A 244 19.68 14.73 -36.17
C GLN A 244 20.98 14.07 -35.70
N SER A 245 22.08 14.81 -35.60
CA SER A 245 23.40 14.28 -35.17
C SER A 245 23.34 13.86 -33.69
N GLN A 246 22.64 14.64 -32.85
CA GLN A 246 22.41 14.30 -31.46
C GLN A 246 21.47 13.10 -31.32
N ALA A 247 20.42 13.03 -32.15
CA ALA A 247 19.49 11.89 -32.17
C ALA A 247 20.21 10.58 -32.52
N ASP A 248 21.08 10.63 -33.55
CA ASP A 248 21.89 9.48 -33.96
C ASP A 248 22.86 9.05 -32.84
N LEU A 249 23.52 10.02 -32.16
CA LEU A 249 24.41 9.77 -31.03
C LEU A 249 23.67 9.12 -29.87
N PHE A 250 22.52 9.67 -29.42
CA PHE A 250 21.71 9.11 -28.34
C PHE A 250 21.21 7.70 -28.65
N SER A 251 20.85 7.44 -29.91
CA SER A 251 20.45 6.09 -30.35
C SER A 251 21.63 5.11 -30.26
N GLU A 252 22.84 5.51 -30.72
CA GLU A 252 24.04 4.66 -30.65
C GLU A 252 24.45 4.38 -29.20
N GLU A 253 24.50 5.41 -28.34
CA GLU A 253 24.87 5.28 -26.94
C GLU A 253 23.87 4.43 -26.15
N SER A 254 22.58 4.64 -26.36
CA SER A 254 21.52 3.82 -25.75
C SER A 254 21.64 2.35 -26.16
N ARG A 255 21.79 2.11 -27.47
CA ARG A 255 22.00 0.77 -28.01
C ARG A 255 23.25 0.11 -27.42
N GLY A 256 24.37 0.87 -27.36
CA GLY A 256 25.60 0.42 -26.74
C GLY A 256 25.43 0.01 -25.29
N ALA A 257 24.75 0.84 -24.47
CA ALA A 257 24.48 0.56 -23.06
C ALA A 257 23.58 -0.67 -22.86
N LEU A 258 22.53 -0.81 -23.69
CA LEU A 258 21.66 -1.99 -23.66
C LEU A 258 22.42 -3.29 -23.94
N LEU A 259 23.26 -3.30 -24.95
CA LEU A 259 24.00 -4.49 -25.39
C LEU A 259 25.21 -4.81 -24.51
N THR A 260 25.88 -3.81 -23.90
CA THR A 260 27.13 -4.01 -23.17
C THR A 260 26.99 -3.95 -21.64
N ARG A 261 25.89 -3.46 -21.12
CA ARG A 261 25.62 -3.32 -19.68
C ARG A 261 24.34 -4.04 -19.24
N PHE A 262 23.19 -3.67 -19.82
CA PHE A 262 21.90 -4.15 -19.38
C PHE A 262 21.71 -5.65 -19.67
N LYS A 263 21.87 -6.06 -20.95
CA LYS A 263 21.69 -7.46 -21.35
C LYS A 263 22.69 -8.40 -20.66
N PRO A 264 24.01 -8.13 -20.62
CA PRO A 264 24.96 -9.03 -19.96
C PRO A 264 24.67 -9.24 -18.48
N ALA A 265 24.17 -8.22 -17.77
CA ALA A 265 23.77 -8.37 -16.37
C ALA A 265 22.53 -9.27 -16.21
N LEU A 266 21.55 -9.17 -17.09
CA LEU A 266 20.38 -10.06 -17.08
C LEU A 266 20.76 -11.48 -17.51
N ASP A 267 21.67 -11.65 -18.49
CA ASP A 267 22.17 -12.96 -18.88
C ASP A 267 22.89 -13.64 -17.68
N GLU A 268 23.75 -12.91 -16.94
CA GLU A 268 24.41 -13.45 -15.73
C GLU A 268 23.39 -13.86 -14.64
N ILE A 269 22.33 -13.08 -14.47
CA ILE A 269 21.24 -13.44 -13.54
C ILE A 269 20.52 -14.71 -14.01
N VAL A 270 20.20 -14.81 -15.29
CA VAL A 270 19.55 -16.00 -15.87
C VAL A 270 20.43 -17.23 -15.71
N ASP A 271 21.71 -17.14 -16.08
CA ASP A 271 22.67 -18.24 -15.97
C ASP A 271 22.78 -18.75 -14.52
N TRP A 272 22.84 -17.81 -13.56
CA TRP A 272 22.89 -18.15 -12.13
C TRP A 272 21.58 -18.80 -11.65
N LEU A 273 20.43 -18.28 -12.07
CA LEU A 273 19.12 -18.86 -11.71
C LEU A 273 18.96 -20.26 -12.32
N GLU A 274 19.34 -20.46 -13.58
CA GLU A 274 19.27 -21.77 -14.25
C GLU A 274 20.20 -22.80 -13.60
N ALA A 275 21.41 -22.39 -13.23
CA ALA A 275 22.37 -23.26 -12.55
C ALA A 275 21.88 -23.71 -11.14
N ASP A 276 21.18 -22.86 -10.40
CA ASP A 276 20.64 -23.22 -9.08
C ASP A 276 19.26 -23.90 -9.17
N PHE A 277 18.53 -23.73 -10.28
CA PHE A 277 17.15 -24.26 -10.44
C PHE A 277 17.06 -25.77 -10.26
N GLU A 278 18.08 -26.53 -10.69
CA GLU A 278 18.14 -27.99 -10.50
C GLU A 278 18.20 -28.42 -9.02
N ASN A 279 18.58 -27.49 -8.13
CA ASN A 279 18.67 -27.73 -6.69
C ASN A 279 17.37 -27.38 -5.94
N VAL A 280 16.35 -26.88 -6.65
CA VAL A 280 15.10 -26.40 -6.06
C VAL A 280 14.02 -27.46 -6.18
N SER A 281 13.38 -27.78 -5.04
CA SER A 281 12.24 -28.69 -5.02
C SER A 281 11.07 -28.10 -5.81
N ASP A 282 10.37 -28.94 -6.57
CA ASP A 282 9.10 -28.61 -7.24
C ASP A 282 7.94 -28.39 -6.23
N ILE A 283 8.14 -28.86 -4.99
CA ILE A 283 7.21 -28.65 -3.88
C ILE A 283 7.57 -27.35 -3.16
N ALA A 284 6.74 -26.32 -3.34
CA ALA A 284 6.87 -25.07 -2.59
C ALA A 284 6.59 -25.29 -1.09
N LYS A 285 7.42 -24.71 -0.25
CA LYS A 285 7.28 -24.73 1.21
C LYS A 285 7.14 -23.33 1.76
N GLY A 286 6.36 -23.18 2.81
CA GLY A 286 6.28 -21.93 3.58
C GLY A 286 7.61 -21.57 4.23
N VAL A 287 7.68 -20.35 4.76
CA VAL A 287 8.92 -19.82 5.37
C VAL A 287 9.35 -20.56 6.64
N TRP A 288 8.48 -21.38 7.23
CA TRP A 288 8.85 -22.31 8.31
C TRP A 288 10.03 -23.21 7.94
N SER A 289 10.22 -23.48 6.64
CA SER A 289 11.32 -24.31 6.14
C SER A 289 12.66 -23.57 6.02
N LEU A 290 12.66 -22.25 6.18
CA LEU A 290 13.86 -21.41 6.11
C LEU A 290 14.56 -21.34 7.46
N PRO A 291 15.85 -21.06 7.51
CA PRO A 291 16.56 -20.75 8.76
C PRO A 291 15.87 -19.59 9.49
N ASN A 292 15.56 -19.76 10.78
CA ASN A 292 14.78 -18.80 11.58
C ASN A 292 13.42 -18.41 10.97
N GLY A 293 12.79 -19.31 10.23
CA GLY A 293 11.58 -19.05 9.44
C GLY A 293 10.40 -18.60 10.29
N GLU A 294 10.18 -19.18 11.47
CA GLU A 294 9.15 -18.76 12.42
C GLU A 294 9.36 -17.31 12.88
N ALA A 295 10.58 -16.97 13.30
CA ALA A 295 10.89 -15.61 13.74
C ALA A 295 10.77 -14.60 12.56
N TYR A 296 11.13 -15.01 11.36
CA TYR A 296 10.90 -14.24 10.15
C TYR A 296 9.40 -14.01 9.91
N TYR A 297 8.59 -15.06 9.99
CA TYR A 297 7.14 -14.94 9.79
C TYR A 297 6.48 -14.02 10.81
N ASN A 298 6.83 -14.17 12.10
CA ASN A 298 6.35 -13.28 13.15
C ASN A 298 6.76 -11.81 12.92
N SER A 299 7.98 -11.58 12.43
CA SER A 299 8.41 -10.23 12.03
C SER A 299 7.57 -9.68 10.86
N ARG A 300 7.22 -10.53 9.89
CA ARG A 300 6.37 -10.17 8.76
C ARG A 300 4.93 -9.86 9.19
N LEU A 301 4.33 -10.68 10.04
CA LEU A 301 3.00 -10.43 10.58
C LEU A 301 2.94 -9.09 11.31
N ALA A 302 3.90 -8.84 12.21
CA ALA A 302 3.98 -7.58 12.95
C ALA A 302 4.19 -6.35 12.04
N SER A 303 4.94 -6.47 10.95
CA SER A 303 5.13 -5.39 9.97
C SER A 303 3.89 -5.17 9.09
N MET A 304 3.21 -6.23 8.67
CA MET A 304 2.09 -6.15 7.76
C MET A 304 0.77 -5.77 8.44
N THR A 305 0.50 -6.34 9.62
CA THR A 305 -0.69 -6.02 10.41
C THR A 305 -0.51 -4.78 11.29
N THR A 306 0.74 -4.42 11.57
CA THR A 306 1.14 -3.38 12.55
C THR A 306 0.61 -3.63 13.97
N LEU A 307 0.30 -4.88 14.28
CA LEU A 307 -0.20 -5.37 15.58
C LEU A 307 0.65 -6.54 16.09
N PRO A 308 0.73 -6.75 17.40
CA PRO A 308 1.50 -7.85 18.00
C PRO A 308 0.72 -9.18 18.01
N LEU A 309 0.12 -9.55 16.87
CA LEU A 309 -0.64 -10.80 16.75
C LEU A 309 0.26 -11.96 16.36
N THR A 310 0.01 -13.13 16.95
CA THR A 310 0.65 -14.39 16.58
C THR A 310 0.01 -15.02 15.35
N ALA A 311 0.70 -15.97 14.72
CA ALA A 311 0.15 -16.73 13.60
C ALA A 311 -1.11 -17.51 14.00
N ASP A 312 -1.11 -18.12 15.19
CA ASP A 312 -2.24 -18.91 15.69
C ASP A 312 -3.49 -18.02 15.91
N GLU A 313 -3.31 -16.85 16.55
CA GLU A 313 -4.41 -15.89 16.73
C GLU A 313 -5.00 -15.44 15.40
N ILE A 314 -4.16 -15.16 14.40
CA ILE A 314 -4.63 -14.76 13.05
C ILE A 314 -5.35 -15.93 12.36
N HIS A 315 -4.87 -17.15 12.51
CA HIS A 315 -5.49 -18.34 11.96
C HIS A 315 -6.90 -18.56 12.53
N GLU A 316 -7.04 -18.52 13.85
CA GLU A 316 -8.32 -18.69 14.54
C GLU A 316 -9.32 -17.56 14.19
N ILE A 317 -8.85 -16.31 14.12
CA ILE A 317 -9.65 -15.19 13.60
C ILE A 317 -10.14 -15.51 12.20
N GLY A 318 -9.27 -16.02 11.33
CA GLY A 318 -9.61 -16.38 9.96
C GLY A 318 -10.69 -17.45 9.88
N ILE A 319 -10.57 -18.55 10.65
CA ILE A 319 -11.56 -19.63 10.71
C ILE A 319 -12.92 -19.08 11.19
N SER A 320 -12.91 -18.30 12.26
CA SER A 320 -14.13 -17.71 12.83
C SER A 320 -14.84 -16.79 11.82
N GLU A 321 -14.09 -15.92 11.14
CA GLU A 321 -14.64 -15.00 10.14
C GLU A 321 -15.17 -15.73 8.90
N VAL A 322 -14.48 -16.77 8.41
CA VAL A 322 -14.99 -17.61 7.32
C VAL A 322 -16.33 -18.21 7.70
N ALA A 323 -16.45 -18.80 8.89
CA ALA A 323 -17.71 -19.39 9.37
C ALA A 323 -18.84 -18.35 9.51
N ARG A 324 -18.53 -17.17 10.06
CA ARG A 324 -19.48 -16.07 10.22
C ARG A 324 -20.02 -15.59 8.86
N ILE A 325 -19.14 -15.39 7.89
CA ILE A 325 -19.50 -14.87 6.57
C ILE A 325 -20.28 -15.93 5.78
N GLN A 326 -19.87 -17.21 5.84
CA GLN A 326 -20.63 -18.30 5.20
C GLN A 326 -22.07 -18.40 5.74
N ALA A 327 -22.27 -18.19 7.03
CA ALA A 327 -23.63 -18.16 7.62
C ALA A 327 -24.50 -17.04 7.01
N GLN A 328 -23.92 -15.88 6.70
CA GLN A 328 -24.60 -14.78 6.01
C GLN A 328 -24.86 -15.11 4.52
N MET A 329 -23.90 -15.70 3.83
CA MET A 329 -24.07 -16.14 2.44
C MET A 329 -25.16 -17.21 2.30
N GLU A 330 -25.28 -18.12 3.26
CA GLU A 330 -26.36 -19.10 3.35
C GLU A 330 -27.74 -18.44 3.52
N GLN A 331 -27.82 -17.30 4.20
CA GLN A 331 -29.10 -16.54 4.30
C GLN A 331 -29.47 -15.95 2.94
N ILE A 332 -28.52 -15.37 2.22
CA ILE A 332 -28.76 -14.83 0.88
C ILE A 332 -29.17 -15.96 -0.09
N LYS A 333 -28.46 -17.08 -0.08
CA LYS A 333 -28.82 -18.25 -0.90
C LYS A 333 -30.28 -18.67 -0.70
N ARG A 334 -30.75 -18.72 0.56
CA ARG A 334 -32.15 -19.01 0.87
C ARG A 334 -33.10 -17.90 0.41
N GLN A 335 -32.72 -16.64 0.57
CA GLN A 335 -33.50 -15.49 0.16
C GLN A 335 -33.79 -15.47 -1.34
N VAL A 336 -32.80 -15.85 -2.17
CA VAL A 336 -32.94 -15.95 -3.64
C VAL A 336 -33.56 -17.27 -4.09
N GLY A 337 -33.93 -18.19 -3.17
CA GLY A 337 -34.58 -19.46 -3.48
C GLY A 337 -33.66 -20.49 -4.13
N PHE A 338 -32.34 -20.40 -3.98
CA PHE A 338 -31.42 -21.38 -4.53
C PHE A 338 -31.37 -22.63 -3.65
N GLU A 339 -31.64 -23.80 -4.25
CA GLU A 339 -31.56 -25.10 -3.60
C GLU A 339 -30.18 -25.73 -3.82
N GLY A 340 -29.63 -26.43 -2.83
CA GLY A 340 -28.33 -27.08 -2.89
C GLY A 340 -27.34 -26.57 -1.84
N ALA A 341 -26.10 -27.06 -1.89
CA ALA A 341 -25.04 -26.61 -0.97
C ALA A 341 -24.55 -25.19 -1.30
N LEU A 342 -23.85 -24.56 -0.37
CA LEU A 342 -23.27 -23.24 -0.60
C LEU A 342 -22.24 -23.26 -1.75
N GLN A 343 -21.52 -24.34 -1.91
CA GLN A 343 -20.55 -24.53 -3.00
C GLN A 343 -21.23 -24.60 -4.39
N ASP A 344 -22.45 -25.19 -4.46
CA ASP A 344 -23.26 -25.16 -5.68
C ASP A 344 -23.71 -23.73 -6.01
N PHE A 345 -24.05 -22.96 -4.98
CA PHE A 345 -24.37 -21.54 -5.14
C PHE A 345 -23.15 -20.72 -5.59
N PHE A 346 -21.95 -21.01 -5.07
CA PHE A 346 -20.71 -20.38 -5.57
C PHE A 346 -20.50 -20.67 -7.05
N THR A 347 -20.79 -21.90 -7.49
CA THR A 347 -20.68 -22.29 -8.89
C THR A 347 -21.71 -21.56 -9.76
N TYR A 348 -22.96 -21.52 -9.33
CA TYR A 348 -24.01 -20.74 -9.98
C TYR A 348 -23.64 -19.27 -10.15
N MET A 349 -23.16 -18.61 -9.10
CA MET A 349 -22.73 -17.21 -9.14
C MET A 349 -21.56 -16.95 -10.10
N ARG A 350 -20.69 -17.96 -10.34
CA ARG A 350 -19.58 -17.84 -11.28
C ARG A 350 -19.97 -18.11 -12.74
N GLU A 351 -20.96 -18.95 -12.98
CA GLU A 351 -21.19 -19.53 -14.29
C GLU A 351 -22.41 -18.98 -15.02
N ASP A 352 -23.43 -18.49 -14.28
CA ASP A 352 -24.66 -17.98 -14.89
C ASP A 352 -24.42 -16.66 -15.63
N ASP A 353 -24.91 -16.60 -16.87
CA ASP A 353 -24.73 -15.46 -17.77
C ASP A 353 -25.37 -14.15 -17.27
N GLN A 354 -26.38 -14.24 -16.40
CA GLN A 354 -27.05 -13.07 -15.86
C GLN A 354 -26.12 -12.14 -15.05
N PHE A 355 -25.02 -12.67 -14.56
CA PHE A 355 -24.05 -11.93 -13.75
C PHE A 355 -22.96 -11.24 -14.53
N TYR A 356 -23.05 -11.23 -15.87
CA TYR A 356 -22.01 -10.69 -16.73
C TYR A 356 -22.60 -9.86 -17.87
N PHE A 357 -21.96 -8.75 -18.19
CA PHE A 357 -22.21 -8.10 -19.45
C PHE A 357 -21.59 -8.89 -20.61
N PRO A 358 -22.17 -8.81 -21.82
CA PRO A 358 -21.60 -9.44 -23.01
C PRO A 358 -20.17 -8.98 -23.29
N SER A 359 -19.33 -9.87 -23.86
CA SER A 359 -17.94 -9.54 -24.24
C SER A 359 -17.89 -8.72 -25.53
N THR A 360 -18.58 -7.60 -25.54
CA THR A 360 -18.67 -6.61 -26.62
C THR A 360 -18.24 -5.24 -26.11
N ASP A 361 -17.97 -4.29 -27.01
CA ASP A 361 -17.63 -2.92 -26.59
C ASP A 361 -18.80 -2.23 -25.87
N GLU A 362 -20.04 -2.53 -26.27
CA GLU A 362 -21.24 -2.07 -25.57
C GLU A 362 -21.30 -2.65 -24.14
N GLY A 363 -21.04 -3.95 -23.98
CA GLY A 363 -21.01 -4.58 -22.64
C GLY A 363 -19.93 -3.99 -21.75
N ARG A 364 -18.74 -3.68 -22.28
CA ARG A 364 -17.68 -2.97 -21.56
C ARG A 364 -18.09 -1.56 -21.15
N SER A 365 -18.73 -0.82 -22.08
CA SER A 365 -19.25 0.52 -21.80
C SER A 365 -20.32 0.49 -20.71
N ASN A 366 -21.24 -0.49 -20.76
CA ASN A 366 -22.29 -0.65 -19.75
C ASN A 366 -21.70 -0.96 -18.36
N TYR A 367 -20.62 -1.76 -18.30
CA TYR A 367 -19.93 -2.03 -17.03
C TYR A 367 -19.31 -0.76 -16.43
N LEU A 368 -18.67 0.09 -17.26
CA LEU A 368 -18.09 1.37 -16.80
C LEU A 368 -19.18 2.35 -16.38
N SER A 369 -20.27 2.46 -17.17
CA SER A 369 -21.40 3.34 -16.81
C SER A 369 -22.05 2.93 -15.49
N LEU A 370 -22.26 1.62 -15.26
CA LEU A 370 -22.80 1.14 -13.99
C LEU A 370 -21.85 1.46 -12.82
N ALA A 371 -20.53 1.38 -13.02
CA ALA A 371 -19.58 1.77 -11.98
C ALA A 371 -19.63 3.27 -11.67
N ASP A 372 -19.76 4.12 -12.69
CA ASP A 372 -19.91 5.56 -12.51
C ASP A 372 -21.23 5.91 -11.78
N ASP A 373 -22.36 5.26 -12.14
CA ASP A 373 -23.65 5.45 -11.48
C ASP A 373 -23.60 5.06 -9.98
N LEU A 374 -23.03 3.89 -9.66
CA LEU A 374 -22.85 3.43 -8.27
C LEU A 374 -22.01 4.39 -7.42
N LEU A 375 -20.95 4.95 -8.01
CA LEU A 375 -20.10 5.93 -7.34
C LEU A 375 -20.81 7.28 -7.17
N ALA A 376 -21.61 7.71 -8.15
CA ALA A 376 -22.39 8.94 -8.04
C ALA A 376 -23.40 8.85 -6.90
N ASP A 377 -24.15 7.75 -6.80
CA ASP A 377 -25.09 7.50 -5.70
C ASP A 377 -24.39 7.50 -4.33
N MET A 378 -23.19 6.89 -4.25
CA MET A 378 -22.38 6.87 -3.03
C MET A 378 -21.95 8.29 -2.61
N VAL A 379 -21.47 9.11 -3.57
CA VAL A 379 -21.03 10.49 -3.32
C VAL A 379 -22.12 11.32 -2.66
N GLU A 380 -23.38 11.14 -3.04
CA GLU A 380 -24.52 11.86 -2.45
C GLU A 380 -24.72 11.54 -0.96
N GLN A 381 -24.32 10.34 -0.51
CA GLN A 381 -24.45 9.91 0.88
C GLN A 381 -23.25 10.26 1.76
N LEU A 382 -22.07 10.54 1.18
CA LEU A 382 -20.86 10.80 1.96
C LEU A 382 -21.00 11.87 3.04
N PRO A 383 -21.67 13.04 2.82
CA PRO A 383 -21.80 14.08 3.86
C PRO A 383 -22.56 13.64 5.12
N ASN A 384 -23.32 12.55 5.06
CA ASN A 384 -24.01 11.99 6.21
C ASN A 384 -23.09 11.16 7.12
N TYR A 385 -21.93 10.74 6.60
CA TYR A 385 -21.00 9.84 7.28
C TYR A 385 -19.59 10.43 7.45
N PHE A 386 -19.28 11.54 6.78
CA PHE A 386 -17.95 12.17 6.77
C PHE A 386 -18.08 13.68 6.83
N GLY A 387 -17.26 14.33 7.67
CA GLY A 387 -17.10 15.78 7.70
C GLY A 387 -16.03 16.25 6.71
N ILE A 388 -15.00 15.40 6.46
CA ILE A 388 -13.91 15.67 5.51
C ILE A 388 -14.17 14.90 4.22
N LEU A 389 -14.18 15.61 3.08
CA LEU A 389 -14.35 15.02 1.74
C LEU A 389 -13.13 15.38 0.86
N PRO A 390 -12.73 14.50 -0.08
CA PRO A 390 -11.61 14.76 -0.98
C PRO A 390 -11.95 15.88 -1.96
N LYS A 391 -10.96 16.72 -2.30
CA LYS A 391 -11.07 17.75 -3.34
C LYS A 391 -10.89 17.17 -4.74
N ALA A 392 -10.03 16.14 -4.86
CA ALA A 392 -9.78 15.48 -6.13
C ALA A 392 -11.02 14.71 -6.63
N GLY A 393 -11.38 14.87 -7.89
CA GLY A 393 -12.42 14.07 -8.55
C GLY A 393 -11.98 12.62 -8.75
N LEU A 394 -12.96 11.74 -9.00
CA LEU A 394 -12.74 10.33 -9.36
C LEU A 394 -13.28 10.05 -10.76
N GLN A 395 -12.60 9.20 -11.53
CA GLN A 395 -13.08 8.67 -12.81
C GLN A 395 -12.88 7.17 -12.86
N VAL A 396 -13.78 6.46 -13.57
CA VAL A 396 -13.61 5.03 -13.85
C VAL A 396 -13.05 4.87 -15.26
N ARG A 397 -12.05 4.02 -15.42
CA ARG A 397 -11.44 3.74 -16.72
C ARG A 397 -11.13 2.27 -16.91
N ARG A 398 -11.26 1.81 -18.16
CA ARG A 398 -10.64 0.56 -18.58
C ARG A 398 -9.12 0.74 -18.63
N VAL A 399 -8.39 -0.26 -18.18
CA VAL A 399 -6.93 -0.33 -18.36
C VAL A 399 -6.61 -0.30 -19.85
N GLU A 400 -5.55 0.38 -20.24
CA GLU A 400 -5.12 0.50 -21.63
C GLU A 400 -4.85 -0.89 -22.24
N ALA A 401 -5.25 -1.11 -23.48
CA ALA A 401 -5.25 -2.43 -24.13
C ALA A 401 -3.89 -3.16 -24.07
N PHE A 402 -2.78 -2.43 -24.14
CA PHE A 402 -1.42 -2.99 -24.06
C PHE A 402 -0.99 -3.41 -22.64
N ARG A 403 -1.66 -2.89 -21.60
CA ARG A 403 -1.42 -3.22 -20.18
C ARG A 403 -2.46 -4.19 -19.63
N GLU A 404 -3.56 -4.36 -20.34
CA GLU A 404 -4.71 -5.13 -19.90
C GLU A 404 -4.37 -6.63 -19.84
N SER A 405 -4.83 -7.31 -18.82
CA SER A 405 -4.65 -8.75 -18.65
C SER A 405 -5.96 -9.42 -18.25
N ALA A 406 -6.22 -10.61 -18.80
CA ALA A 406 -7.38 -11.41 -18.42
C ALA A 406 -7.33 -11.75 -16.94
N GLY A 407 -8.39 -11.39 -16.20
CA GLY A 407 -8.46 -11.59 -14.75
C GLY A 407 -7.53 -10.69 -13.94
N GLY A 408 -7.00 -9.62 -14.54
CA GLY A 408 -6.22 -8.59 -13.84
C GLY A 408 -7.04 -7.97 -12.71
N ALA A 409 -6.37 -7.64 -11.60
CA ALA A 409 -7.03 -6.96 -10.49
C ALA A 409 -7.33 -5.50 -10.85
N ALA A 410 -8.55 -5.06 -10.54
CA ALA A 410 -8.85 -3.65 -10.53
C ALA A 410 -7.99 -2.94 -9.50
N HIS A 411 -7.72 -1.64 -9.72
CA HIS A 411 -6.87 -0.87 -8.82
C HIS A 411 -7.15 0.63 -8.92
N TYR A 412 -6.88 1.31 -7.83
CA TYR A 412 -6.92 2.76 -7.79
C TYR A 412 -5.55 3.36 -8.13
N ALA A 413 -5.54 4.38 -8.99
CA ALA A 413 -4.39 5.25 -9.24
C ALA A 413 -4.68 6.65 -8.72
N ARG A 414 -3.78 7.17 -7.89
CA ARG A 414 -3.96 8.47 -7.23
C ARG A 414 -3.97 9.65 -8.20
N GLY A 415 -4.78 10.64 -7.89
CA GLY A 415 -4.80 11.94 -8.54
C GLY A 415 -3.62 12.83 -8.10
N THR A 416 -3.70 14.12 -8.44
CA THR A 416 -2.78 15.15 -7.94
C THR A 416 -3.34 15.82 -6.69
N LYS A 417 -2.45 16.32 -5.81
CA LYS A 417 -2.81 17.02 -4.57
C LYS A 417 -3.70 18.25 -4.80
N ASP A 418 -3.47 18.97 -5.91
CA ASP A 418 -4.23 20.16 -6.31
C ASP A 418 -5.56 19.87 -7.03
N GLY A 419 -5.86 18.59 -7.25
CA GLY A 419 -7.06 18.15 -7.96
C GLY A 419 -7.04 18.38 -9.49
N SER A 420 -5.93 18.87 -10.07
CA SER A 420 -5.81 19.13 -11.50
C SER A 420 -5.93 17.85 -12.35
N ARG A 421 -5.54 16.70 -11.80
CA ARG A 421 -5.75 15.37 -12.37
C ARG A 421 -6.55 14.52 -11.38
N PRO A 422 -7.71 13.97 -11.81
CA PRO A 422 -8.53 13.12 -10.95
C PRO A 422 -7.82 11.81 -10.58
N GLY A 423 -8.25 11.21 -9.48
CA GLY A 423 -7.97 9.81 -9.19
C GLY A 423 -8.66 8.91 -10.21
N THR A 424 -8.10 7.74 -10.45
CA THR A 424 -8.66 6.82 -11.46
C THR A 424 -8.83 5.43 -10.87
N PHE A 425 -10.04 4.92 -10.93
CA PHE A 425 -10.38 3.53 -10.69
C PHE A 425 -10.23 2.77 -12.02
N TYR A 426 -9.21 1.92 -12.11
CA TYR A 426 -8.93 1.11 -13.29
C TYR A 426 -9.54 -0.27 -13.20
N VAL A 427 -10.18 -0.73 -14.28
CA VAL A 427 -10.75 -2.08 -14.42
C VAL A 427 -10.21 -2.79 -15.66
N HIS A 428 -9.97 -4.10 -15.56
CA HIS A 428 -9.58 -4.96 -16.67
C HIS A 428 -10.84 -5.60 -17.28
N LEU A 429 -11.14 -5.27 -18.53
CA LEU A 429 -12.35 -5.70 -19.23
C LEU A 429 -12.07 -6.52 -20.51
N ILE A 430 -10.83 -7.00 -20.68
CA ILE A 430 -10.48 -7.89 -21.81
C ILE A 430 -11.23 -9.24 -21.71
N ASP A 431 -11.45 -9.71 -20.50
CA ASP A 431 -12.24 -10.88 -20.18
C ASP A 431 -13.43 -10.47 -19.30
N MET A 432 -14.60 -10.32 -19.91
CA MET A 432 -15.83 -9.93 -19.20
C MET A 432 -16.31 -11.00 -18.21
N ARG A 433 -15.84 -12.25 -18.31
CA ARG A 433 -16.12 -13.30 -17.31
C ARG A 433 -15.33 -13.10 -16.00
N ALA A 434 -14.27 -12.33 -16.01
CA ALA A 434 -13.58 -11.90 -14.80
C ALA A 434 -14.23 -10.69 -14.12
N ALA A 435 -15.11 -9.95 -14.83
CA ALA A 435 -15.76 -8.71 -14.42
C ALA A 435 -17.25 -8.92 -14.11
N SER A 436 -17.57 -9.62 -13.04
CA SER A 436 -18.97 -9.91 -12.66
C SER A 436 -19.68 -8.66 -12.13
N ILE A 437 -20.95 -8.50 -12.51
CA ILE A 437 -21.82 -7.38 -12.10
C ILE A 437 -22.06 -7.40 -10.59
N PHE A 438 -22.30 -8.58 -10.02
CA PHE A 438 -22.60 -8.71 -8.58
C PHE A 438 -21.44 -8.28 -7.66
N ARG A 439 -20.20 -8.19 -8.18
CA ARG A 439 -19.04 -7.71 -7.44
C ARG A 439 -18.68 -6.25 -7.72
N LEU A 440 -19.33 -5.64 -8.72
CA LEU A 440 -18.95 -4.29 -9.15
C LEU A 440 -19.20 -3.25 -8.06
N GLU A 441 -20.33 -3.32 -7.37
CA GLU A 441 -20.70 -2.39 -6.31
C GLU A 441 -19.67 -2.40 -5.17
N ASN A 442 -19.32 -3.58 -4.68
CA ASN A 442 -18.31 -3.70 -3.65
C ASN A 442 -16.90 -3.24 -4.11
N LEU A 443 -16.56 -3.51 -5.36
CA LEU A 443 -15.28 -3.10 -5.94
C LEU A 443 -15.20 -1.58 -6.12
N ALA A 444 -16.29 -0.94 -6.57
CA ALA A 444 -16.39 0.51 -6.71
C ALA A 444 -16.21 1.22 -5.36
N TYR A 445 -16.78 0.68 -4.29
CA TYR A 445 -16.64 1.26 -2.95
C TYR A 445 -15.26 1.01 -2.33
N HIS A 446 -14.59 -0.08 -2.69
CA HIS A 446 -13.22 -0.36 -2.27
C HIS A 446 -12.21 0.57 -2.95
N GLU A 447 -12.25 0.65 -4.28
CA GLU A 447 -11.27 1.43 -5.07
C GLU A 447 -11.63 2.93 -5.13
N GLY A 448 -12.91 3.23 -5.12
CA GLY A 448 -13.45 4.59 -5.21
C GLY A 448 -13.75 5.20 -3.85
N VAL A 449 -15.00 5.60 -3.67
CA VAL A 449 -15.52 6.20 -2.43
C VAL A 449 -16.50 5.25 -1.74
N PRO A 450 -16.43 5.14 -0.39
CA PRO A 450 -15.53 5.85 0.53
C PRO A 450 -14.14 5.19 0.71
N GLY A 451 -13.72 4.27 -0.18
CA GLY A 451 -12.51 3.46 -0.07
C GLY A 451 -11.20 4.19 -0.41
N HIS A 452 -10.38 3.57 -1.28
CA HIS A 452 -9.02 4.03 -1.58
C HIS A 452 -8.94 5.44 -2.10
N HIS A 453 -9.81 5.84 -3.05
CA HIS A 453 -9.80 7.20 -3.57
C HIS A 453 -9.96 8.23 -2.46
N MET A 454 -10.98 8.07 -1.62
CA MET A 454 -11.25 9.02 -0.55
C MET A 454 -10.09 9.08 0.46
N GLN A 455 -9.65 7.94 0.96
CA GLN A 455 -8.60 7.88 1.97
C GLN A 455 -7.26 8.44 1.47
N ILE A 456 -6.85 8.08 0.25
CA ILE A 456 -5.57 8.50 -0.32
C ILE A 456 -5.59 9.98 -0.72
N SER A 457 -6.70 10.46 -1.30
CA SER A 457 -6.84 11.88 -1.67
C SER A 457 -6.81 12.78 -0.43
N ILE A 458 -7.57 12.45 0.62
CA ILE A 458 -7.55 13.19 1.89
C ILE A 458 -6.12 13.20 2.46
N GLN A 459 -5.42 12.05 2.49
CA GLN A 459 -4.04 12.00 2.95
C GLN A 459 -3.10 12.91 2.14
N GLN A 460 -3.25 12.97 0.81
CA GLN A 460 -2.46 13.86 -0.05
C GLN A 460 -2.76 15.34 0.19
N GLU A 461 -3.99 15.66 0.57
CA GLU A 461 -4.48 17.02 0.79
C GLU A 461 -4.16 17.58 2.18
N LEU A 462 -3.68 16.72 3.11
CA LEU A 462 -3.31 17.17 4.46
C LEU A 462 -2.27 18.29 4.42
N GLU A 463 -2.49 19.29 5.26
CA GLU A 463 -1.62 20.47 5.41
C GLU A 463 -1.02 20.51 6.82
N ASN A 464 0.08 21.21 6.99
CA ASN A 464 0.78 21.38 8.27
C ASN A 464 1.22 20.07 8.93
N ILE A 465 1.52 19.05 8.11
CA ILE A 465 2.14 17.78 8.53
C ILE A 465 3.43 17.54 7.73
N PRO A 466 4.40 16.78 8.26
CA PRO A 466 5.61 16.45 7.54
C PRO A 466 5.33 15.63 6.27
N ARG A 467 6.10 15.89 5.21
CA ARG A 467 5.97 15.25 3.88
C ARG A 467 6.01 13.72 3.94
N PHE A 468 6.80 13.13 4.85
CA PHE A 468 6.87 11.67 4.97
C PHE A 468 5.50 11.04 5.26
N ARG A 469 4.60 11.74 5.99
CA ARG A 469 3.26 11.24 6.32
C ARG A 469 2.33 11.18 5.11
N THR A 470 2.52 12.04 4.11
CA THR A 470 1.76 11.97 2.85
C THR A 470 2.30 10.94 1.87
N ALA A 471 3.54 10.48 2.06
CA ALA A 471 4.25 9.57 1.16
C ALA A 471 4.24 8.11 1.64
N LYS A 472 4.32 7.88 2.96
CA LYS A 472 4.33 6.51 3.55
C LYS A 472 2.93 5.99 3.76
N GLY A 473 2.79 4.65 3.64
CA GLY A 473 1.54 3.95 3.85
C GLY A 473 1.74 2.67 4.66
N TYR A 474 0.64 2.21 5.29
CA TYR A 474 0.58 0.97 6.06
C TYR A 474 -0.48 0.07 5.47
N THR A 475 -0.09 -1.14 5.05
CA THR A 475 -0.98 -2.07 4.34
C THR A 475 -2.25 -2.37 5.14
N ALA A 476 -2.13 -2.61 6.46
CA ALA A 476 -3.29 -2.89 7.30
C ALA A 476 -4.26 -1.70 7.36
N PHE A 477 -3.75 -0.47 7.33
CA PHE A 477 -4.61 0.72 7.30
C PHE A 477 -5.30 0.87 5.94
N SER A 478 -4.54 0.91 4.86
CA SER A 478 -5.08 1.16 3.52
C SER A 478 -6.08 0.09 3.09
N GLU A 479 -5.69 -1.18 3.19
CA GLU A 479 -6.53 -2.30 2.78
C GLU A 479 -7.64 -2.61 3.79
N GLY A 480 -7.37 -2.39 5.08
CA GLY A 480 -8.37 -2.48 6.13
C GLY A 480 -9.47 -1.43 5.97
N TRP A 481 -9.09 -0.20 5.60
CA TRP A 481 -10.03 0.86 5.26
C TRP A 481 -10.87 0.52 4.02
N GLY A 482 -10.24 0.03 2.93
CA GLY A 482 -10.97 -0.40 1.74
C GLY A 482 -12.03 -1.45 2.05
N LEU A 483 -11.70 -2.45 2.88
CA LEU A 483 -12.66 -3.45 3.35
C LEU A 483 -13.73 -2.86 4.28
N TYR A 484 -13.36 -1.95 5.15
CA TYR A 484 -14.30 -1.25 6.01
C TYR A 484 -15.27 -0.40 5.19
N ALA A 485 -14.81 0.24 4.12
CA ALA A 485 -15.63 0.99 3.18
C ALA A 485 -16.68 0.09 2.48
N GLU A 486 -16.28 -1.14 2.07
CA GLU A 486 -17.21 -2.14 1.56
C GLU A 486 -18.31 -2.48 2.59
N TYR A 487 -17.94 -2.66 3.85
CA TYR A 487 -18.87 -2.93 4.96
C TYR A 487 -19.75 -1.71 5.26
N LEU A 488 -19.18 -0.51 5.32
CA LEU A 488 -19.88 0.74 5.58
C LEU A 488 -20.96 1.00 4.52
N GLY A 489 -20.72 0.68 3.25
CA GLY A 489 -21.71 0.79 2.19
C GLY A 489 -23.03 0.07 2.52
N LYS A 490 -22.99 -1.06 3.24
CA LYS A 490 -24.20 -1.74 3.71
C LYS A 490 -24.96 -0.91 4.74
N GLU A 491 -24.28 -0.30 5.68
CA GLU A 491 -24.90 0.59 6.69
C GLU A 491 -25.45 1.86 6.05
N MET A 492 -24.82 2.35 4.98
CA MET A 492 -25.27 3.50 4.22
C MET A 492 -26.51 3.22 3.34
N GLY A 493 -27.02 1.96 3.32
CA GLY A 493 -28.23 1.58 2.62
C GLY A 493 -28.02 1.09 1.18
N PHE A 494 -26.80 0.75 0.82
CA PHE A 494 -26.44 0.13 -0.46
C PHE A 494 -26.54 -1.41 -0.41
N TYR A 495 -26.17 -2.09 -1.50
CA TYR A 495 -26.30 -3.55 -1.67
C TYR A 495 -27.76 -4.05 -1.50
N ASN A 496 -28.69 -3.34 -2.13
CA ASN A 496 -30.12 -3.65 -2.01
C ASN A 496 -30.53 -4.93 -2.78
N ASP A 497 -29.77 -5.26 -3.86
CA ASP A 497 -29.90 -6.54 -4.53
C ASP A 497 -29.20 -7.63 -3.69
N PRO A 498 -29.88 -8.77 -3.37
CA PRO A 498 -29.25 -9.88 -2.69
C PRO A 498 -27.99 -10.42 -3.36
N TYR A 499 -27.88 -10.34 -4.68
CA TYR A 499 -26.70 -10.76 -5.41
C TYR A 499 -25.55 -9.75 -5.24
N ALA A 500 -25.81 -8.45 -5.16
CA ALA A 500 -24.80 -7.45 -4.83
C ALA A 500 -24.28 -7.61 -3.39
N GLU A 501 -25.17 -7.89 -2.43
CA GLU A 501 -24.76 -8.22 -1.04
C GLU A 501 -23.93 -9.50 -0.97
N PHE A 502 -24.28 -10.51 -1.77
CA PHE A 502 -23.42 -11.69 -1.92
C PHE A 502 -22.06 -11.32 -2.50
N GLY A 503 -22.00 -10.36 -3.42
CA GLY A 503 -20.77 -9.81 -3.99
C GLY A 503 -19.86 -9.20 -2.92
N ARG A 504 -20.43 -8.36 -2.03
CA ARG A 504 -19.73 -7.80 -0.88
C ARG A 504 -19.19 -8.90 0.04
N LEU A 505 -20.04 -9.86 0.43
CA LEU A 505 -19.61 -10.99 1.26
C LEU A 505 -18.56 -11.87 0.56
N SER A 506 -18.62 -11.99 -0.77
CA SER A 506 -17.62 -12.70 -1.58
C SER A 506 -16.25 -11.98 -1.56
N GLY A 507 -16.25 -10.66 -1.50
CA GLY A 507 -15.07 -9.85 -1.24
C GLY A 507 -14.52 -10.07 0.17
N GLU A 508 -15.37 -10.00 1.18
CA GLU A 508 -15.01 -10.12 2.60
C GLU A 508 -14.51 -11.52 2.95
N ILE A 509 -15.21 -12.60 2.51
CA ILE A 509 -14.79 -13.98 2.80
C ILE A 509 -13.43 -14.31 2.18
N TRP A 510 -13.14 -13.77 1.00
CA TRP A 510 -11.83 -13.96 0.38
C TRP A 510 -10.69 -13.43 1.27
N ARG A 511 -10.92 -12.29 1.95
CA ARG A 511 -9.94 -11.70 2.87
C ARG A 511 -9.86 -12.48 4.19
N ALA A 512 -10.96 -13.11 4.64
CA ALA A 512 -10.93 -14.05 5.77
C ALA A 512 -10.19 -15.35 5.42
N VAL A 513 -10.43 -15.92 4.23
CA VAL A 513 -9.69 -17.08 3.71
C VAL A 513 -8.18 -16.82 3.65
N ARG A 514 -7.77 -15.58 3.30
CA ARG A 514 -6.35 -15.19 3.29
C ARG A 514 -5.69 -15.33 4.67
N LEU A 515 -6.40 -15.06 5.76
CA LEU A 515 -5.85 -15.24 7.12
C LEU A 515 -5.48 -16.72 7.34
N VAL A 516 -6.40 -17.61 6.99
CA VAL A 516 -6.21 -19.06 7.20
C VAL A 516 -5.14 -19.63 6.29
N VAL A 517 -5.13 -19.28 5.00
CA VAL A 517 -4.17 -19.88 4.07
C VAL A 517 -2.76 -19.32 4.20
N ASP A 518 -2.59 -18.03 4.53
CA ASP A 518 -1.26 -17.45 4.74
C ASP A 518 -0.59 -18.07 5.98
N THR A 519 -1.32 -18.14 7.11
CA THR A 519 -0.84 -18.81 8.33
C THR A 519 -0.69 -20.33 8.14
N GLY A 520 -1.64 -20.96 7.44
CA GLY A 520 -1.56 -22.37 7.07
C GLY A 520 -0.27 -22.72 6.31
N ILE A 521 0.09 -21.91 5.31
CA ILE A 521 1.32 -22.10 4.52
C ILE A 521 2.56 -21.85 5.39
N HIS A 522 2.60 -20.78 6.17
CA HIS A 522 3.82 -20.27 6.78
C HIS A 522 4.05 -20.71 8.22
N ALA A 523 3.00 -21.12 8.95
CA ALA A 523 3.09 -21.64 10.32
C ALA A 523 2.64 -23.10 10.42
N GLU A 524 1.50 -23.48 9.79
CA GLU A 524 0.91 -24.83 9.88
C GLU A 524 1.46 -25.84 8.85
N GLN A 525 2.48 -25.46 8.09
CA GLN A 525 3.16 -26.30 7.11
C GLN A 525 2.27 -26.84 5.97
N TRP A 526 1.21 -26.12 5.61
CA TRP A 526 0.34 -26.51 4.50
C TRP A 526 1.11 -26.51 3.18
N THR A 527 0.79 -27.53 2.39
CA THR A 527 1.21 -27.57 0.98
C THR A 527 0.43 -26.54 0.15
N GLN A 528 0.94 -26.23 -1.04
CA GLN A 528 0.23 -25.37 -1.98
C GLN A 528 -1.17 -25.92 -2.29
N GLU A 529 -1.31 -27.24 -2.48
CA GLU A 529 -2.61 -27.85 -2.81
C GLU A 529 -3.58 -27.78 -1.63
N GLN A 530 -3.15 -28.01 -0.39
CA GLN A 530 -4.01 -27.83 0.78
C GLN A 530 -4.54 -26.38 0.88
N ALA A 531 -3.70 -25.40 0.62
CA ALA A 531 -4.10 -23.99 0.61
C ALA A 531 -5.08 -23.68 -0.55
N VAL A 532 -4.84 -24.26 -1.74
CA VAL A 532 -5.75 -24.13 -2.89
C VAL A 532 -7.09 -24.78 -2.60
N ASP A 533 -7.11 -26.02 -2.10
CA ASP A 533 -8.33 -26.76 -1.78
C ASP A 533 -9.17 -26.01 -0.72
N TYR A 534 -8.54 -25.51 0.34
CA TYR A 534 -9.23 -24.71 1.35
C TYR A 534 -9.86 -23.45 0.74
N ALA A 535 -9.10 -22.73 -0.09
CA ALA A 535 -9.56 -21.49 -0.70
C ALA A 535 -10.71 -21.73 -1.71
N LEU A 536 -10.64 -22.80 -2.51
CA LEU A 536 -11.71 -23.17 -3.46
C LEU A 536 -12.99 -23.61 -2.73
N HIS A 537 -12.84 -24.36 -1.64
CA HIS A 537 -14.00 -24.81 -0.85
C HIS A 537 -14.73 -23.63 -0.19
N ASN A 538 -14.00 -22.61 0.23
CA ASN A 538 -14.53 -21.52 1.05
C ASN A 538 -14.77 -20.21 0.29
N SER A 539 -14.62 -20.18 -1.03
CA SER A 539 -14.85 -18.95 -1.81
C SER A 539 -15.41 -19.22 -3.20
N ALA A 540 -16.07 -18.21 -3.76
CA ALA A 540 -16.61 -18.26 -5.13
C ALA A 540 -15.55 -17.90 -6.20
N ARG A 541 -14.24 -17.94 -5.90
CA ARG A 541 -13.19 -17.57 -6.86
C ARG A 541 -12.86 -18.68 -7.85
N PRO A 542 -12.55 -18.34 -9.12
CA PRO A 542 -12.06 -19.32 -10.09
C PRO A 542 -10.69 -19.89 -9.71
N GLU A 543 -10.47 -21.17 -9.96
CA GLU A 543 -9.23 -21.87 -9.60
C GLU A 543 -7.94 -21.20 -10.11
N PRO A 544 -7.84 -20.72 -11.37
CA PRO A 544 -6.63 -20.01 -11.83
C PRO A 544 -6.29 -18.78 -10.99
N SER A 545 -7.32 -18.03 -10.57
CA SER A 545 -7.13 -16.86 -9.67
C SER A 545 -6.65 -17.30 -8.29
N VAL A 546 -7.25 -18.37 -7.73
CA VAL A 546 -6.83 -18.93 -6.43
C VAL A 546 -5.37 -19.37 -6.48
N ARG A 547 -4.97 -20.16 -7.49
CA ARG A 547 -3.59 -20.63 -7.64
C ARG A 547 -2.58 -19.48 -7.78
N SER A 548 -2.93 -18.43 -8.52
CA SER A 548 -2.09 -17.23 -8.67
C SER A 548 -1.90 -16.51 -7.33
N GLU A 549 -2.98 -16.39 -6.55
CA GLU A 549 -2.95 -15.74 -5.25
C GLU A 549 -2.16 -16.56 -4.21
N ILE A 550 -2.37 -17.89 -4.16
CA ILE A 550 -1.59 -18.77 -3.26
C ILE A 550 -0.08 -18.67 -3.56
N ARG A 551 0.33 -18.65 -4.83
CA ARG A 551 1.74 -18.42 -5.19
C ARG A 551 2.24 -17.04 -4.71
N ARG A 552 1.39 -16.01 -4.75
CA ARG A 552 1.73 -14.69 -4.21
C ARG A 552 1.97 -14.75 -2.70
N TYR A 553 1.23 -15.55 -1.95
CA TYR A 553 1.41 -15.66 -0.49
C TYR A 553 2.75 -16.32 -0.16
N PHE A 554 3.17 -17.35 -0.87
CA PHE A 554 4.53 -17.90 -0.72
C PHE A 554 5.62 -16.84 -0.87
N ASN A 555 5.42 -15.87 -1.78
CA ASN A 555 6.38 -14.80 -2.06
C ASN A 555 6.37 -13.65 -1.06
N ASN A 556 5.23 -13.39 -0.45
CA ASN A 556 5.04 -12.22 0.41
C ASN A 556 4.31 -12.60 1.70
N PRO A 557 4.99 -13.37 2.57
CA PRO A 557 4.39 -13.89 3.80
C PRO A 557 3.83 -12.76 4.67
N GLY A 558 2.67 -12.99 5.25
CA GLY A 558 1.97 -12.07 6.14
C GLY A 558 1.25 -10.91 5.44
N GLN A 559 1.54 -10.58 4.17
CA GLN A 559 0.89 -9.45 3.50
C GLN A 559 -0.62 -9.66 3.33
N ALA A 560 -1.01 -10.89 3.02
CA ALA A 560 -2.41 -11.23 2.80
C ALA A 560 -3.28 -11.10 4.07
N THR A 561 -2.67 -11.15 5.26
CA THR A 561 -3.39 -11.01 6.54
C THR A 561 -3.78 -9.58 6.86
N ALA A 562 -3.05 -8.60 6.33
CA ALA A 562 -3.22 -7.18 6.65
C ALA A 562 -4.64 -6.65 6.38
N TYR A 563 -5.27 -7.13 5.31
CA TYR A 563 -6.61 -6.70 4.85
C TYR A 563 -7.68 -6.88 5.93
N LYS A 564 -7.91 -8.13 6.31
CA LYS A 564 -9.00 -8.44 7.26
C LYS A 564 -8.66 -8.02 8.67
N ILE A 565 -7.42 -8.15 9.10
CA ILE A 565 -6.97 -7.68 10.41
C ILE A 565 -7.14 -6.16 10.53
N GLY A 566 -6.79 -5.39 9.49
CA GLY A 566 -7.01 -3.95 9.46
C GLY A 566 -8.49 -3.57 9.57
N MET A 567 -9.36 -4.21 8.79
CA MET A 567 -10.81 -4.01 8.88
C MET A 567 -11.35 -4.28 10.29
N LEU A 568 -10.99 -5.44 10.87
CA LEU A 568 -11.45 -5.83 12.20
C LEU A 568 -11.00 -4.83 13.27
N LYS A 569 -9.77 -4.30 13.17
CA LYS A 569 -9.27 -3.29 14.10
C LYS A 569 -10.03 -1.96 13.97
N ILE A 570 -10.34 -1.51 12.75
CA ILE A 570 -11.17 -0.31 12.54
C ILE A 570 -12.57 -0.50 13.14
N GLN A 571 -13.18 -1.67 12.95
CA GLN A 571 -14.49 -2.00 13.57
C GLN A 571 -14.41 -2.06 15.09
N GLU A 572 -13.34 -2.61 15.66
CA GLU A 572 -13.11 -2.70 17.11
C GLU A 572 -12.98 -1.31 17.75
N VAL A 573 -12.17 -0.42 17.17
CA VAL A 573 -12.01 0.94 17.72
C VAL A 573 -13.27 1.76 17.55
N ARG A 574 -14.06 1.54 16.47
CA ARG A 574 -15.39 2.12 16.30
C ARG A 574 -16.36 1.67 17.40
N ALA A 575 -16.48 0.37 17.61
CA ALA A 575 -17.37 -0.18 18.64
C ALA A 575 -16.99 0.29 20.06
N THR A 576 -15.69 0.46 20.31
CA THR A 576 -15.17 1.05 21.54
C THR A 576 -15.61 2.50 21.69
N ALA A 577 -15.52 3.31 20.63
CA ALA A 577 -15.95 4.70 20.63
C ALA A 577 -17.47 4.82 20.83
N GLU A 578 -18.27 4.05 20.11
CA GLU A 578 -19.72 3.98 20.27
C GLU A 578 -20.13 3.64 21.72
N THR A 579 -19.43 2.67 22.34
CA THR A 579 -19.68 2.24 23.71
C THR A 579 -19.29 3.32 24.73
N LYS A 580 -18.14 3.98 24.55
CA LYS A 580 -17.61 4.97 25.50
C LYS A 580 -18.32 6.33 25.44
N LEU A 581 -18.79 6.74 24.25
CA LEU A 581 -19.41 8.03 24.00
C LEU A 581 -20.95 7.96 24.07
N GLY A 582 -21.58 6.82 23.79
CA GLY A 582 -23.03 6.70 23.79
C GLY A 582 -23.71 7.71 22.88
N ASP A 583 -24.57 8.57 23.45
CA ASP A 583 -25.31 9.59 22.69
C ASP A 583 -24.43 10.72 22.13
N ASP A 584 -23.20 10.87 22.62
CA ASP A 584 -22.22 11.85 22.13
C ASP A 584 -21.39 11.33 20.94
N PHE A 585 -21.60 10.08 20.50
CA PHE A 585 -20.93 9.51 19.35
C PHE A 585 -21.48 10.09 18.03
N ASP A 586 -20.62 10.71 17.23
CA ASP A 586 -20.91 11.08 15.83
C ASP A 586 -20.04 10.27 14.88
N ILE A 587 -20.66 9.56 13.95
CA ILE A 587 -19.98 8.71 12.97
C ILE A 587 -19.06 9.52 12.04
N ARG A 588 -19.38 10.79 11.76
CA ARG A 588 -18.57 11.66 10.92
C ARG A 588 -17.27 12.01 11.63
N ASP A 589 -17.35 12.40 12.90
CA ASP A 589 -16.18 12.73 13.71
C ASP A 589 -15.27 11.51 13.90
N PHE A 590 -15.87 10.31 14.04
CA PHE A 590 -15.11 9.06 14.07
C PHE A 590 -14.35 8.84 12.76
N HIS A 591 -15.03 8.91 11.61
CA HIS A 591 -14.40 8.71 10.32
C HIS A 591 -13.34 9.79 10.03
N ASP A 592 -13.62 11.04 10.35
CA ASP A 592 -12.67 12.14 10.21
C ASP A 592 -11.43 11.94 11.09
N THR A 593 -11.60 11.38 12.29
CA THR A 593 -10.48 11.00 13.17
C THR A 593 -9.63 9.90 12.53
N VAL A 594 -10.27 8.86 11.95
CA VAL A 594 -9.57 7.72 11.34
C VAL A 594 -8.76 8.15 10.11
N ILE A 595 -9.36 8.88 9.15
CA ILE A 595 -8.70 9.19 7.87
C ILE A 595 -8.04 10.57 7.81
N GLY A 596 -8.47 11.51 8.66
CA GLY A 596 -7.96 12.89 8.68
C GLY A 596 -6.54 13.05 9.20
N SER A 597 -5.98 12.00 9.82
CA SER A 597 -4.57 11.97 10.24
C SER A 597 -3.64 11.27 9.23
N GLY A 598 -4.18 10.82 8.07
CA GLY A 598 -3.47 9.99 7.10
C GLY A 598 -3.33 8.54 7.57
N GLN A 599 -2.55 7.73 6.86
CA GLN A 599 -2.37 6.32 7.22
C GLN A 599 -1.53 6.15 8.49
N LEU A 600 -2.00 5.31 9.38
CA LEU A 600 -1.39 5.02 10.69
C LEU A 600 -1.15 3.51 10.87
N PRO A 601 -0.12 3.09 11.62
CA PRO A 601 -0.09 1.76 12.21
C PRO A 601 -1.35 1.53 13.07
N MET A 602 -1.91 0.33 13.08
CA MET A 602 -3.17 0.04 13.76
C MET A 602 -3.13 0.34 15.28
N ALA A 603 -1.99 0.11 15.93
CA ALA A 603 -1.83 0.47 17.33
C ALA A 603 -1.80 2.00 17.57
N VAL A 604 -1.27 2.76 16.61
CA VAL A 604 -1.28 4.24 16.65
C VAL A 604 -2.68 4.78 16.38
N LEU A 605 -3.41 4.16 15.43
CA LEU A 605 -4.81 4.48 15.16
C LEU A 605 -5.69 4.31 16.42
N GLU A 606 -5.50 3.21 17.15
CA GLU A 606 -6.21 2.96 18.41
C GLU A 606 -5.96 4.09 19.43
N ALA A 607 -4.70 4.47 19.63
CA ALA A 607 -4.34 5.57 20.53
C ALA A 607 -4.93 6.92 20.07
N GLU A 608 -5.00 7.17 18.76
CA GLU A 608 -5.60 8.39 18.21
C GLU A 608 -7.11 8.43 18.46
N VAL A 609 -7.82 7.31 18.25
CA VAL A 609 -9.26 7.21 18.55
C VAL A 609 -9.52 7.33 20.06
N ASP A 610 -8.72 6.70 20.92
CA ASP A 610 -8.84 6.86 22.37
C ASP A 610 -8.64 8.33 22.80
N SER A 611 -7.68 9.03 22.23
CA SER A 611 -7.45 10.46 22.48
C SER A 611 -8.64 11.33 22.01
N TRP A 612 -9.26 10.99 20.87
CA TRP A 612 -10.47 11.66 20.42
C TRP A 612 -11.65 11.42 21.39
N ILE A 613 -11.86 10.18 21.82
CA ILE A 613 -12.89 9.84 22.81
C ILE A 613 -12.72 10.68 24.09
N GLU A 614 -11.50 10.81 24.60
CA GLU A 614 -11.22 11.63 25.78
C GLU A 614 -11.52 13.12 25.54
N SER A 615 -11.25 13.62 24.34
CA SER A 615 -11.53 15.02 24.00
C SER A 615 -13.02 15.36 23.89
N VAL A 616 -13.86 14.39 23.47
CA VAL A 616 -15.33 14.55 23.42
C VAL A 616 -15.94 14.53 24.81
N ARG A 617 -15.39 13.74 25.75
CA ARG A 617 -15.89 13.57 27.12
C ARG A 617 -15.52 14.73 28.08
N ASN A 618 -14.52 15.56 27.74
CA ASN A 618 -14.05 16.69 28.54
C ASN A 618 -14.62 18.01 28.06
#